data_17a10127cef492bca12bfdb07bf05675
#
_entry.id   17a10127cef492bca12bfdb07bf05675
#
_cell.length_a   1.000
_cell.length_b   1.000
_cell.length_c   1.000
_cell.angle_alpha   90.00
_cell.angle_beta   90.00
_cell.angle_gamma   90.00
#
_symmetry.space_group_name_H-M   'P 1'
#
loop_
_entity.id
_entity.type
_entity.pdbx_description
1 polymer ?
#
loop_
_entity_poly.entity_id
_entity_poly.type
_entity_poly.pdbx_seq_one_letter_code
_entity_poly.pdbx_strand_id
1 'polypeptide(L)'
;MATLTFMPLTKQDFVDDAALIGCEVEAVMAVAAVESSGGGFDPEGFPKTLFEGHWFHKLTNGKYSASHPSISYPKWTKQFYGKTWQAEKARLAEATSLDRNAALMSASWGMFQIMGFNHAKCGFKTVQQFVTAMCKSEDSQLFVFSQYIVNSGLADELRDKRWADFARLYNGPEYAKNKYDEKLAKAYTKALSAS
;
A
#
# COMPACT_ATOMS: atom_id res chain seq x y z
N MET A 1 -25.22 -10.97 10.11
CA MET A 1 -24.06 -10.08 10.12
C MET A 1 -24.20 -9.13 8.95
N ALA A 2 -24.19 -7.82 9.17
CA ALA A 2 -24.25 -6.86 8.07
C ALA A 2 -22.95 -6.97 7.27
N THR A 3 -23.07 -7.26 5.99
CA THR A 3 -21.93 -7.22 5.06
C THR A 3 -21.50 -5.74 4.98
N LEU A 4 -20.31 -5.42 5.45
CA LEU A 4 -19.73 -4.10 5.26
C LEU A 4 -19.51 -3.94 3.75
N THR A 5 -20.42 -3.23 3.09
CA THR A 5 -20.28 -2.90 1.67
C THR A 5 -19.43 -1.64 1.60
N PHE A 6 -18.13 -1.79 1.32
CA PHE A 6 -17.29 -0.64 1.02
C PHE A 6 -17.74 -0.06 -0.31
N MET A 7 -17.99 1.25 -0.34
CA MET A 7 -18.33 1.94 -1.59
C MET A 7 -17.09 1.94 -2.49
N PRO A 8 -17.24 1.50 -3.75
CA PRO A 8 -16.14 1.55 -4.70
C PRO A 8 -15.77 3.01 -4.98
N LEU A 9 -14.51 3.22 -5.39
CA LEU A 9 -14.03 4.54 -5.81
C LEU A 9 -14.92 5.11 -6.93
N THR A 10 -15.27 6.38 -6.79
CA THR A 10 -16.01 7.15 -7.79
C THR A 10 -15.06 7.94 -8.68
N LYS A 11 -15.55 8.44 -9.80
CA LYS A 11 -14.75 9.34 -10.67
C LYS A 11 -14.33 10.61 -9.92
N GLN A 12 -15.18 11.11 -9.00
CA GLN A 12 -14.89 12.31 -8.22
C GLN A 12 -13.69 12.10 -7.28
N ASP A 13 -13.57 10.93 -6.65
CA ASP A 13 -12.44 10.61 -5.78
C ASP A 13 -11.11 10.71 -6.56
N PHE A 14 -11.07 10.20 -7.79
CA PHE A 14 -9.90 10.34 -8.66
C PHE A 14 -9.64 11.79 -9.10
N VAL A 15 -10.68 12.59 -9.32
CA VAL A 15 -10.52 14.02 -9.67
C VAL A 15 -9.90 14.79 -8.51
N ASP A 16 -10.38 14.57 -7.29
CA ASP A 16 -9.89 15.26 -6.09
C ASP A 16 -8.42 14.89 -5.80
N ASP A 17 -8.06 13.63 -5.91
CA ASP A 17 -6.70 13.16 -5.71
C ASP A 17 -5.74 13.56 -6.83
N ALA A 18 -6.19 13.57 -8.08
CA ALA A 18 -5.42 14.11 -9.20
C ALA A 18 -5.11 15.60 -9.02
N ALA A 19 -6.08 16.38 -8.53
CA ALA A 19 -5.86 17.79 -8.20
C ALA A 19 -4.82 17.96 -7.07
N LEU A 20 -4.84 17.09 -6.04
CA LEU A 20 -3.87 17.07 -4.96
C LEU A 20 -2.45 16.77 -5.45
N ILE A 21 -2.30 15.79 -6.35
CA ILE A 21 -1.00 15.41 -6.95
C ILE A 21 -0.55 16.46 -7.98
N GLY A 22 -1.49 17.14 -8.65
CA GLY A 22 -1.23 18.06 -9.75
C GLY A 22 -0.97 17.34 -11.08
N CYS A 23 -1.66 16.22 -11.33
CA CYS A 23 -1.55 15.42 -12.55
C CYS A 23 -2.94 15.18 -13.19
N GLU A 24 -2.98 14.49 -14.32
CA GLU A 24 -4.23 14.09 -14.97
C GLU A 24 -4.95 12.99 -14.19
N VAL A 25 -6.29 13.01 -14.22
CA VAL A 25 -7.15 12.03 -13.53
C VAL A 25 -6.84 10.60 -14.01
N GLU A 26 -6.63 10.45 -15.30
CA GLU A 26 -6.31 9.18 -15.96
C GLU A 26 -4.96 8.60 -15.48
N ALA A 27 -4.03 9.45 -15.06
CA ALA A 27 -2.76 8.98 -14.49
C ALA A 27 -2.99 8.32 -13.11
N VAL A 28 -3.82 8.92 -12.25
CA VAL A 28 -4.19 8.33 -10.95
C VAL A 28 -5.00 7.05 -11.16
N MET A 29 -5.96 7.05 -12.09
CA MET A 29 -6.74 5.87 -12.46
C MET A 29 -5.85 4.73 -12.97
N ALA A 30 -4.81 5.04 -13.76
CA ALA A 30 -3.87 4.05 -14.25
C ALA A 30 -3.10 3.37 -13.13
N VAL A 31 -2.60 4.15 -12.17
CA VAL A 31 -1.90 3.60 -11.00
C VAL A 31 -2.84 2.74 -10.16
N ALA A 32 -4.04 3.23 -9.86
CA ALA A 32 -5.04 2.46 -9.14
C ALA A 32 -5.38 1.13 -9.84
N ALA A 33 -5.56 1.13 -11.16
CA ALA A 33 -5.85 -0.07 -11.94
C ALA A 33 -4.72 -1.10 -11.94
N VAL A 34 -3.45 -0.67 -11.84
CA VAL A 34 -2.28 -1.57 -11.83
C VAL A 34 -1.99 -2.09 -10.44
N GLU A 35 -2.08 -1.23 -9.41
CA GLU A 35 -1.70 -1.58 -8.03
C GLU A 35 -2.85 -2.24 -7.24
N SER A 36 -4.12 -1.91 -7.55
CA SER A 36 -5.27 -2.41 -6.81
C SER A 36 -5.79 -3.74 -7.32
N SER A 37 -5.05 -4.82 -7.29
CA SER A 37 -5.58 -6.12 -7.69
C SER A 37 -6.82 -6.53 -6.85
N GLY A 38 -8.01 -5.99 -7.24
CA GLY A 38 -9.32 -6.33 -6.68
C GLY A 38 -9.71 -5.61 -5.37
N GLY A 39 -9.41 -4.30 -5.25
CA GLY A 39 -9.86 -3.46 -4.13
C GLY A 39 -8.92 -3.45 -2.93
N GLY A 40 -9.23 -2.60 -1.94
CA GLY A 40 -8.38 -2.30 -0.78
C GLY A 40 -8.67 -3.13 0.46
N PHE A 41 -9.75 -3.94 0.44
CA PHE A 41 -10.21 -4.71 1.60
C PHE A 41 -10.31 -6.20 1.30
N ASP A 42 -10.18 -7.00 2.36
CA ASP A 42 -10.46 -8.43 2.31
C ASP A 42 -11.98 -8.70 2.43
N PRO A 43 -12.45 -9.94 2.23
CA PRO A 43 -13.87 -10.27 2.33
C PRO A 43 -14.52 -10.02 3.72
N GLU A 44 -13.72 -9.87 4.77
CA GLU A 44 -14.20 -9.53 6.11
C GLU A 44 -14.21 -8.02 6.40
N GLY A 45 -13.77 -7.21 5.41
CA GLY A 45 -13.73 -5.76 5.54
C GLY A 45 -12.51 -5.24 6.31
N PHE A 46 -11.44 -6.02 6.39
CA PHE A 46 -10.17 -5.54 6.91
C PHE A 46 -9.28 -5.08 5.73
N PRO A 47 -8.49 -4.00 5.87
CA PRO A 47 -7.57 -3.59 4.82
C PRO A 47 -6.65 -4.76 4.41
N LYS A 48 -6.46 -4.98 3.13
CA LYS A 48 -5.48 -5.94 2.65
C LYS A 48 -4.12 -5.61 3.27
N THR A 49 -3.50 -6.60 3.89
CA THR A 49 -2.21 -6.43 4.59
C THR A 49 -1.25 -7.55 4.23
N LEU A 50 0.03 -7.20 4.15
CA LEU A 50 1.13 -8.15 4.10
C LEU A 50 2.14 -7.78 5.17
N PHE A 51 2.32 -8.68 6.17
CA PHE A 51 3.26 -8.46 7.24
C PHE A 51 4.67 -8.92 6.86
N GLU A 52 5.63 -8.02 6.99
CA GLU A 52 7.03 -8.20 6.61
C GLU A 52 7.92 -8.41 7.84
N GLY A 53 8.13 -9.65 8.22
CA GLY A 53 8.89 -9.99 9.45
C GLY A 53 10.34 -9.53 9.47
N HIS A 54 10.97 -9.30 8.31
CA HIS A 54 12.31 -8.73 8.24
C HIS A 54 12.32 -7.22 8.63
N TRP A 55 11.25 -6.48 8.34
CA TRP A 55 11.08 -5.13 8.83
C TRP A 55 10.79 -5.11 10.33
N PHE A 56 9.97 -6.06 10.83
CA PHE A 56 9.72 -6.22 12.26
C PHE A 56 11.01 -6.53 13.03
N HIS A 57 11.83 -7.44 12.49
CA HIS A 57 13.18 -7.71 13.02
C HIS A 57 14.03 -6.44 13.11
N LYS A 58 14.09 -5.67 12.01
CA LYS A 58 14.86 -4.42 11.93
C LYS A 58 14.38 -3.39 12.95
N LEU A 59 13.07 -3.15 13.02
CA LEU A 59 12.47 -2.15 13.91
C LEU A 59 12.54 -2.52 15.39
N THR A 60 12.63 -3.81 15.71
CA THR A 60 12.76 -4.32 17.09
C THR A 60 14.21 -4.72 17.46
N ASN A 61 15.18 -4.41 16.58
CA ASN A 61 16.59 -4.81 16.74
C ASN A 61 16.75 -6.32 17.01
N GLY A 62 15.92 -7.16 16.38
CA GLY A 62 15.97 -8.61 16.49
C GLY A 62 15.50 -9.18 17.83
N LYS A 63 14.92 -8.37 18.71
CA LYS A 63 14.50 -8.75 20.08
C LYS A 63 13.70 -10.05 20.13
N TYR A 64 12.88 -10.31 19.12
CA TYR A 64 11.94 -11.45 19.11
C TYR A 64 12.39 -12.62 18.21
N SER A 65 13.58 -12.55 17.62
CA SER A 65 14.01 -13.55 16.62
C SER A 65 14.22 -14.95 17.18
N ALA A 66 14.69 -15.06 18.42
CA ALA A 66 14.89 -16.35 19.08
C ALA A 66 13.58 -17.02 19.50
N SER A 67 12.62 -16.22 20.00
CA SER A 67 11.33 -16.74 20.50
C SER A 67 10.25 -16.86 19.41
N HIS A 68 10.30 -16.00 18.38
CA HIS A 68 9.30 -15.94 17.28
C HIS A 68 9.99 -15.86 15.90
N PRO A 69 10.72 -16.92 15.47
CA PRO A 69 11.53 -16.89 14.26
C PRO A 69 10.71 -16.77 12.97
N SER A 70 9.43 -17.11 12.97
CA SER A 70 8.50 -16.92 11.85
C SER A 70 7.95 -15.49 11.73
N ILE A 71 8.08 -14.69 12.80
CA ILE A 71 7.59 -13.30 12.90
C ILE A 71 8.74 -12.30 12.79
N SER A 72 9.92 -12.62 13.34
CA SER A 72 11.09 -11.74 13.38
C SER A 72 12.32 -12.44 12.82
N TYR A 73 12.71 -12.09 11.58
CA TYR A 73 13.83 -12.71 10.88
C TYR A 73 14.66 -11.65 10.11
N PRO A 74 16.00 -11.83 10.01
CA PRO A 74 16.90 -10.75 9.57
C PRO A 74 16.91 -10.48 8.05
N LYS A 75 16.48 -11.45 7.23
CA LYS A 75 16.54 -11.35 5.76
C LYS A 75 15.16 -11.55 5.15
N TRP A 76 14.86 -10.79 4.12
CA TRP A 76 13.63 -10.97 3.36
C TRP A 76 13.48 -12.41 2.85
N THR A 77 12.30 -12.97 3.05
CA THR A 77 11.91 -14.30 2.54
C THR A 77 10.39 -14.41 2.50
N LYS A 78 9.87 -15.14 1.52
CA LYS A 78 8.45 -15.51 1.44
C LYS A 78 8.11 -16.77 2.25
N GLN A 79 9.10 -17.43 2.86
CA GLN A 79 8.92 -18.71 3.57
C GLN A 79 7.82 -18.66 4.63
N PHE A 80 7.68 -17.53 5.31
CA PHE A 80 6.76 -17.36 6.43
C PHE A 80 5.46 -16.63 6.05
N TYR A 81 5.27 -16.28 4.78
CA TYR A 81 4.03 -15.61 4.35
C TYR A 81 2.83 -16.55 4.51
N GLY A 82 1.72 -15.99 4.96
CA GLY A 82 0.45 -16.69 5.06
C GLY A 82 -0.06 -17.09 3.67
N LYS A 83 -0.59 -18.29 3.57
CA LYS A 83 -1.21 -18.77 2.32
C LYS A 83 -2.60 -18.15 2.07
N THR A 84 -3.18 -17.53 3.09
CA THR A 84 -4.49 -16.90 3.06
C THR A 84 -4.42 -15.55 3.79
N TRP A 85 -5.39 -14.67 3.51
CA TRP A 85 -5.50 -13.39 4.21
C TRP A 85 -5.73 -13.57 5.72
N GLN A 86 -6.44 -14.65 6.17
CA GLN A 86 -6.60 -14.96 7.58
C GLN A 86 -5.25 -15.29 8.24
N ALA A 87 -4.41 -16.06 7.54
CA ALA A 87 -3.08 -16.41 8.05
C ALA A 87 -2.17 -15.15 8.16
N GLU A 88 -2.23 -14.22 7.21
CA GLU A 88 -1.52 -12.95 7.33
C GLU A 88 -2.04 -12.07 8.47
N LYS A 89 -3.36 -12.01 8.69
CA LYS A 89 -3.95 -11.33 9.86
C LYS A 89 -3.47 -11.95 11.17
N ALA A 90 -3.40 -13.27 11.25
CA ALA A 90 -2.91 -13.96 12.44
C ALA A 90 -1.43 -13.62 12.72
N ARG A 91 -0.58 -13.58 11.68
CA ARG A 91 0.82 -13.17 11.80
C ARG A 91 0.96 -11.71 12.28
N LEU A 92 0.19 -10.80 11.70
CA LEU A 92 0.16 -9.40 12.14
C LEU A 92 -0.34 -9.28 13.58
N ALA A 93 -1.36 -10.04 13.98
CA ALA A 93 -1.88 -10.03 15.34
C ALA A 93 -0.83 -10.54 16.35
N GLU A 94 -0.11 -11.62 16.03
CA GLU A 94 1.01 -12.12 16.82
C GLU A 94 2.09 -11.06 16.99
N ALA A 95 2.55 -10.46 15.89
CA ALA A 95 3.54 -9.36 15.93
C ALA A 95 3.04 -8.17 16.77
N THR A 96 1.75 -7.84 16.66
CA THR A 96 1.12 -6.73 17.40
C THR A 96 1.10 -6.99 18.91
N SER A 97 0.97 -8.24 19.33
CA SER A 97 1.04 -8.61 20.76
C SER A 97 2.45 -8.46 21.36
N LEU A 98 3.47 -8.54 20.51
CA LEU A 98 4.88 -8.39 20.90
C LEU A 98 5.33 -6.92 20.94
N ASP A 99 5.06 -6.20 19.86
CA ASP A 99 5.33 -4.75 19.72
C ASP A 99 4.37 -4.16 18.68
N ARG A 100 3.34 -3.48 19.20
CA ARG A 100 2.27 -2.91 18.36
C ARG A 100 2.80 -1.91 17.32
N ASN A 101 3.68 -1.00 17.73
CA ASN A 101 4.17 0.04 16.83
C ASN A 101 5.04 -0.57 15.71
N ALA A 102 5.99 -1.40 16.08
CA ALA A 102 6.85 -2.09 15.13
C ALA A 102 6.05 -2.99 14.18
N ALA A 103 5.04 -3.71 14.69
CA ALA A 103 4.19 -4.57 13.88
C ALA A 103 3.42 -3.78 12.81
N LEU A 104 2.71 -2.70 13.21
CA LEU A 104 1.95 -1.86 12.28
C LEU A 104 2.85 -1.17 11.25
N MET A 105 4.05 -0.74 11.65
CA MET A 105 5.05 -0.17 10.74
C MET A 105 5.62 -1.21 9.77
N SER A 106 5.66 -2.48 10.15
CA SER A 106 6.23 -3.58 9.36
C SER A 106 5.25 -4.23 8.40
N ALA A 107 4.02 -3.77 8.33
CA ALA A 107 3.03 -4.26 7.37
C ALA A 107 2.81 -3.25 6.24
N SER A 108 2.53 -3.76 5.04
CA SER A 108 1.95 -2.97 3.96
C SER A 108 0.43 -3.00 4.05
N TRP A 109 -0.24 -1.92 3.63
CA TRP A 109 -1.65 -1.68 3.91
C TRP A 109 -2.44 -1.24 2.69
N GLY A 110 -3.64 -1.80 2.55
CA GLY A 110 -4.71 -1.35 1.65
C GLY A 110 -4.45 -1.59 0.18
N MET A 111 -5.15 -0.84 -0.65
CA MET A 111 -5.15 -0.94 -2.10
C MET A 111 -3.75 -0.77 -2.72
N PHE A 112 -2.98 0.17 -2.20
CA PHE A 112 -1.67 0.56 -2.74
C PHE A 112 -0.49 -0.08 -2.01
N GLN A 113 -0.73 -0.96 -1.05
CA GLN A 113 0.29 -1.69 -0.28
C GLN A 113 1.39 -0.78 0.30
N ILE A 114 0.99 0.36 0.87
CA ILE A 114 1.93 1.31 1.47
C ILE A 114 2.40 0.76 2.82
N MET A 115 3.72 0.68 3.01
CA MET A 115 4.31 0.24 4.27
C MET A 115 4.01 1.21 5.41
N GLY A 116 3.60 0.69 6.58
CA GLY A 116 3.23 1.50 7.73
C GLY A 116 4.35 2.42 8.26
N PHE A 117 5.63 2.06 8.05
CA PHE A 117 6.75 2.95 8.40
C PHE A 117 6.78 4.25 7.55
N ASN A 118 6.02 4.32 6.46
CA ASN A 118 5.84 5.54 5.66
C ASN A 118 4.73 6.47 6.18
N HIS A 119 4.11 6.18 7.34
CA HIS A 119 2.99 6.97 7.87
C HIS A 119 3.26 8.49 7.90
N ALA A 120 4.48 8.91 8.23
CA ALA A 120 4.84 10.33 8.24
C ALA A 120 4.80 10.96 6.83
N LYS A 121 5.24 10.24 5.79
CA LYS A 121 5.13 10.67 4.39
C LYS A 121 3.67 10.73 3.92
N CYS A 122 2.80 9.92 4.53
CA CYS A 122 1.36 9.95 4.28
C CYS A 122 0.64 11.05 5.11
N GLY A 123 1.37 11.92 5.81
CA GLY A 123 0.80 13.04 6.58
C GLY A 123 0.34 12.68 8.00
N PHE A 124 0.65 11.49 8.51
CA PHE A 124 0.21 11.06 9.85
C PHE A 124 1.34 11.15 10.88
N LYS A 125 1.00 11.64 12.08
CA LYS A 125 1.96 11.74 13.19
C LYS A 125 2.31 10.38 13.79
N THR A 126 1.41 9.40 13.72
CA THR A 126 1.59 8.05 14.25
C THR A 126 1.14 6.99 13.26
N VAL A 127 1.73 5.80 13.35
CA VAL A 127 1.31 4.67 12.53
C VAL A 127 -0.14 4.24 12.84
N GLN A 128 -0.63 4.45 14.06
CA GLN A 128 -2.03 4.16 14.43
C GLN A 128 -3.01 5.05 13.66
N GLN A 129 -2.70 6.34 13.51
CA GLN A 129 -3.53 7.26 12.70
C GLN A 129 -3.56 6.83 11.24
N PHE A 130 -2.40 6.46 10.68
CA PHE A 130 -2.30 5.91 9.32
C PHE A 130 -3.17 4.66 9.17
N VAL A 131 -3.03 3.67 10.06
CA VAL A 131 -3.83 2.43 10.01
C VAL A 131 -5.32 2.72 10.14
N THR A 132 -5.72 3.66 11.01
CA THR A 132 -7.12 4.08 11.13
C THR A 132 -7.65 4.63 9.80
N ALA A 133 -6.86 5.46 9.09
CA ALA A 133 -7.24 5.96 7.77
C ALA A 133 -7.34 4.81 6.74
N MET A 134 -6.40 3.86 6.75
CA MET A 134 -6.43 2.69 5.86
C MET A 134 -7.64 1.78 6.11
N CYS A 135 -8.19 1.76 7.33
CA CYS A 135 -9.38 0.99 7.70
C CYS A 135 -10.71 1.67 7.32
N LYS A 136 -10.71 2.94 6.90
CA LYS A 136 -11.93 3.74 6.75
C LYS A 136 -12.69 3.42 5.46
N SER A 137 -12.03 3.54 4.30
CA SER A 137 -12.63 3.38 2.97
C SER A 137 -11.54 3.29 1.89
N GLU A 138 -11.90 2.89 0.67
CA GLU A 138 -10.99 2.93 -0.48
C GLU A 138 -10.64 4.36 -0.89
N ASP A 139 -11.56 5.30 -0.78
CA ASP A 139 -11.32 6.74 -0.94
C ASP A 139 -10.24 7.23 0.05
N SER A 140 -10.35 6.86 1.34
CA SER A 140 -9.31 7.18 2.32
C SER A 140 -7.95 6.56 1.97
N GLN A 141 -7.92 5.34 1.42
CA GLN A 141 -6.69 4.70 0.97
C GLN A 141 -6.09 5.40 -0.27
N LEU A 142 -6.93 5.88 -1.19
CA LEU A 142 -6.50 6.68 -2.35
C LEU A 142 -5.91 8.02 -1.89
N PHE A 143 -6.58 8.72 -0.98
CA PHE A 143 -6.05 9.95 -0.39
C PHE A 143 -4.69 9.75 0.29
N VAL A 144 -4.54 8.66 1.08
CA VAL A 144 -3.25 8.30 1.71
C VAL A 144 -2.16 8.06 0.67
N PHE A 145 -2.50 7.39 -0.44
CA PHE A 145 -1.59 7.21 -1.57
C PHE A 145 -1.17 8.56 -2.16
N SER A 146 -2.11 9.46 -2.42
CA SER A 146 -1.84 10.78 -3.01
C SER A 146 -0.91 11.62 -2.12
N GLN A 147 -1.13 11.61 -0.81
CA GLN A 147 -0.23 12.22 0.16
C GLN A 147 1.19 11.62 0.10
N TYR A 148 1.27 10.28 0.01
CA TYR A 148 2.55 9.60 -0.12
C TYR A 148 3.29 10.02 -1.39
N ILE A 149 2.61 10.12 -2.54
CA ILE A 149 3.18 10.54 -3.83
C ILE A 149 3.73 11.96 -3.73
N VAL A 150 2.94 12.90 -3.24
CA VAL A 150 3.36 14.31 -3.10
C VAL A 150 4.55 14.44 -2.15
N ASN A 151 4.47 13.85 -0.95
CA ASN A 151 5.50 13.98 0.07
C ASN A 151 6.76 13.13 -0.20
N SER A 152 6.71 12.21 -1.16
CA SER A 152 7.87 11.45 -1.63
C SER A 152 8.54 12.05 -2.87
N GLY A 153 7.99 13.15 -3.43
CA GLY A 153 8.52 13.79 -4.62
C GLY A 153 8.31 12.98 -5.90
N LEU A 154 7.19 12.25 -5.99
CA LEU A 154 6.83 11.41 -7.14
C LEU A 154 5.73 12.03 -8.03
N ALA A 155 5.31 13.25 -7.71
CA ALA A 155 4.20 13.90 -8.40
C ALA A 155 4.54 14.28 -9.85
N ASP A 156 5.79 14.64 -10.12
CA ASP A 156 6.25 15.03 -11.45
C ASP A 156 6.38 13.81 -12.38
N GLU A 157 6.72 12.62 -11.88
CA GLU A 157 6.70 11.39 -12.68
C GLU A 157 5.30 11.09 -13.20
N LEU A 158 4.27 11.26 -12.38
CA LEU A 158 2.87 11.07 -12.79
C LEU A 158 2.39 12.15 -13.74
N ARG A 159 2.72 13.43 -13.45
CA ARG A 159 2.37 14.57 -14.30
C ARG A 159 2.93 14.43 -15.70
N ASP A 160 4.20 14.06 -15.78
CA ASP A 160 4.94 13.98 -17.05
C ASP A 160 4.81 12.60 -17.70
N LYS A 161 4.07 11.66 -17.07
CA LYS A 161 3.87 10.28 -17.55
C LYS A 161 5.19 9.53 -17.73
N ARG A 162 6.17 9.80 -16.85
CA ARG A 162 7.46 9.07 -16.81
C ARG A 162 7.29 7.73 -16.09
N TRP A 163 6.55 6.82 -16.74
CA TRP A 163 6.12 5.55 -16.14
C TRP A 163 7.27 4.68 -15.63
N ALA A 164 8.40 4.64 -16.35
CA ALA A 164 9.56 3.86 -15.93
C ALA A 164 10.20 4.44 -14.65
N ASP A 165 10.33 5.76 -14.55
CA ASP A 165 10.86 6.42 -13.36
C ASP A 165 9.91 6.25 -12.18
N PHE A 166 8.60 6.48 -12.40
CA PHE A 166 7.59 6.24 -11.38
C PHE A 166 7.64 4.79 -10.87
N ALA A 167 7.60 3.81 -11.78
CA ALA A 167 7.65 2.39 -11.40
C ALA A 167 8.94 2.04 -10.64
N ARG A 168 10.08 2.57 -11.05
CA ARG A 168 11.35 2.36 -10.36
C ARG A 168 11.36 2.94 -8.95
N LEU A 169 10.83 4.13 -8.76
CA LEU A 169 10.82 4.84 -7.48
C LEU A 169 9.75 4.30 -6.52
N TYR A 170 8.60 3.92 -7.06
CA TYR A 170 7.47 3.41 -6.29
C TYR A 170 7.60 1.91 -5.96
N ASN A 171 7.84 1.07 -6.99
CA ASN A 171 7.90 -0.39 -6.86
C ASN A 171 9.32 -0.93 -6.61
N GLY A 172 10.33 -0.06 -6.69
CA GLY A 172 11.73 -0.44 -6.50
C GLY A 172 12.43 -0.94 -7.78
N PRO A 173 13.73 -1.30 -7.69
CA PRO A 173 14.58 -1.56 -8.87
C PRO A 173 14.14 -2.78 -9.70
N GLU A 174 13.38 -3.69 -9.12
CA GLU A 174 12.90 -4.90 -9.79
C GLU A 174 11.61 -4.67 -10.63
N TYR A 175 11.15 -3.42 -10.77
CA TYR A 175 9.92 -3.06 -11.48
C TYR A 175 9.85 -3.59 -12.91
N ALA A 176 10.99 -3.61 -13.60
CA ALA A 176 11.08 -4.08 -14.99
C ALA A 176 10.77 -5.57 -15.14
N LYS A 177 11.10 -6.41 -14.15
CA LYS A 177 10.75 -7.84 -14.15
C LYS A 177 9.23 -8.07 -14.21
N ASN A 178 8.46 -7.17 -13.61
CA ASN A 178 6.99 -7.22 -13.58
C ASN A 178 6.35 -6.32 -14.64
N LYS A 179 7.15 -5.62 -15.45
CA LYS A 179 6.70 -4.71 -16.51
C LYS A 179 5.71 -3.65 -16.01
N TYR A 180 6.00 -3.05 -14.85
CA TYR A 180 5.11 -2.08 -14.24
C TYR A 180 4.92 -0.83 -15.09
N ASP A 181 5.98 -0.34 -15.73
CA ASP A 181 5.98 0.78 -16.67
C ASP A 181 5.08 0.54 -17.87
N GLU A 182 5.18 -0.65 -18.52
CA GLU A 182 4.32 -1.03 -19.63
C GLU A 182 2.83 -1.13 -19.21
N LYS A 183 2.58 -1.70 -18.01
CA LYS A 183 1.23 -1.83 -17.46
C LYS A 183 0.61 -0.47 -17.17
N LEU A 184 1.36 0.46 -16.58
CA LEU A 184 0.92 1.82 -16.29
C LEU A 184 0.58 2.58 -17.58
N ALA A 185 1.49 2.56 -18.57
CA ALA A 185 1.24 3.20 -19.87
C ALA A 185 -0.02 2.65 -20.56
N LYS A 186 -0.22 1.34 -20.53
CA LYS A 186 -1.41 0.68 -21.09
C LYS A 186 -2.68 1.05 -20.33
N ALA A 187 -2.62 1.07 -19.00
CA ALA A 187 -3.76 1.43 -18.16
C ALA A 187 -4.16 2.89 -18.36
N TYR A 188 -3.19 3.79 -18.51
CA TYR A 188 -3.42 5.19 -18.82
C TYR A 188 -4.13 5.37 -20.17
N THR A 189 -3.64 4.72 -21.24
CA THR A 189 -4.29 4.77 -22.56
C THR A 189 -5.73 4.25 -22.49
N LYS A 190 -5.96 3.18 -21.71
CA LYS A 190 -7.33 2.65 -21.50
C LYS A 190 -8.21 3.65 -20.73
N ALA A 191 -7.68 4.34 -19.73
CA ALA A 191 -8.44 5.34 -18.98
C ALA A 191 -8.85 6.52 -19.87
N LEU A 192 -7.94 7.03 -20.72
CA LEU A 192 -8.24 8.07 -21.71
C LEU A 192 -9.38 7.69 -22.68
N SER A 193 -9.45 6.41 -23.05
CA SER A 193 -10.49 5.93 -23.98
C SER A 193 -11.86 5.76 -23.32
N ALA A 194 -11.93 5.79 -21.98
CA ALA A 194 -13.16 5.59 -21.19
C ALA A 194 -13.68 6.91 -20.58
N SER A 195 -12.93 8.00 -20.70
CA SER A 195 -13.29 9.35 -20.23
C SER A 195 -14.07 10.10 -21.25
#